data_124bc6c704a31fbd4ebeb58c0000b63f
#
_entry.id   124bc6c704a31fbd4ebeb58c0000b63f
#
_cell.length_a   1.000
_cell.length_b   1.000
_cell.length_c   1.000
_cell.angle_alpha   90.00
_cell.angle_beta   90.00
_cell.angle_gamma   90.00
#
_symmetry.space_group_name_H-M   'P 1'
#
loop_
_entity.id
_entity.type
_entity.pdbx_description
1 polymer ?
#
loop_
_entity_poly.entity_id
_entity_poly.type
_entity_poly.pdbx_seq_one_letter_code
_entity_poly.pdbx_strand_id
1 'polypeptide(L)'
;MDKWQQFLITEKKKKKKPARKSGAGLERSLKWFLDTGPQKKGGYPKKRRPNFRGKKFNNISAPPGAPGGLEEEIDMETFDKHPELEPHIFRGDVMKPKIRKRLLKIVEDFLEGLKIEVNPLDIRLTGSLANYNWSNYSDIDLHIIVDFAPLGENEELVKAYFNAARMNWNNKHDIKVHGYEVEIYVESAHEEHIASGLYSLTDQQWLQEPDPAQVEIDHATAHKKSDDILSQINLIERFALQKPKSAKKSIDRLKAKIRRLRRVGLKSTQAEFSAENVAFKILRREGALDRLEDMRNNVYDVLMSMENKNEV
;
A
#
# COMPACT_ATOMS: atom_id res chain seq x y z
N MET A 1 12.16 28.25 -12.07
CA MET A 1 10.77 27.75 -11.93
C MET A 1 10.84 26.28 -12.29
N ASP A 2 10.50 25.38 -11.37
CA ASP A 2 10.62 23.95 -11.63
C ASP A 2 9.56 23.46 -12.62
N LYS A 3 9.78 22.29 -13.22
CA LYS A 3 8.91 21.73 -14.25
C LYS A 3 7.50 21.41 -13.75
N TRP A 4 7.39 21.12 -12.45
CA TRP A 4 6.11 20.89 -11.79
C TRP A 4 5.31 22.19 -11.66
N GLN A 5 5.96 23.28 -11.28
CA GLN A 5 5.33 24.60 -11.25
C GLN A 5 4.87 25.06 -12.64
N GLN A 6 5.64 24.74 -13.69
CA GLN A 6 5.25 25.03 -15.09
C GLN A 6 4.00 24.21 -15.49
N PHE A 7 3.92 22.92 -15.10
CA PHE A 7 2.75 22.09 -15.34
C PHE A 7 1.52 22.67 -14.61
N LEU A 8 1.64 22.99 -13.33
CA LEU A 8 0.55 23.58 -12.54
C LEU A 8 0.10 24.95 -13.08
N ILE A 9 1.02 25.78 -13.56
CA ILE A 9 0.70 27.09 -14.16
C ILE A 9 -0.08 26.90 -15.46
N THR A 10 0.27 25.90 -16.27
CA THR A 10 -0.42 25.61 -17.54
C THR A 10 -1.84 25.10 -17.31
N GLU A 11 -2.07 24.31 -16.27
CA GLU A 11 -3.41 23.83 -15.89
C GLU A 11 -4.20 24.89 -15.07
N LYS A 12 -3.55 25.68 -14.21
CA LYS A 12 -4.20 26.76 -13.39
C LYS A 12 -4.65 27.95 -14.24
N LYS A 13 -4.05 28.23 -15.40
CA LYS A 13 -4.59 29.22 -16.36
C LYS A 13 -5.99 28.86 -16.85
N LYS A 14 -6.44 27.60 -16.63
CA LYS A 14 -7.81 27.14 -16.95
C LYS A 14 -8.80 27.30 -15.79
N LYS A 15 -8.35 27.55 -14.54
CA LYS A 15 -9.22 27.67 -13.35
C LYS A 15 -8.74 28.80 -12.44
N LYS A 16 -9.34 30.00 -12.53
CA LYS A 16 -9.07 31.10 -11.59
C LYS A 16 -9.69 30.78 -10.21
N LYS A 17 -8.86 30.55 -9.18
CA LYS A 17 -9.20 30.62 -7.76
C LYS A 17 -8.10 31.36 -6.97
N PRO A 18 -8.43 32.06 -5.87
CA PRO A 18 -7.49 32.96 -5.18
C PRO A 18 -6.41 32.23 -4.38
N ALA A 19 -5.23 32.86 -4.31
CA ALA A 19 -4.03 32.36 -3.64
C ALA A 19 -4.20 32.24 -2.11
N ARG A 20 -3.73 31.13 -1.53
CA ARG A 20 -3.57 30.91 -0.08
C ARG A 20 -2.12 31.15 0.36
N LYS A 21 -1.95 31.72 1.55
CA LYS A 21 -0.64 32.10 2.12
C LYS A 21 0.09 30.90 2.74
N SER A 22 1.45 30.90 2.58
CA SER A 22 2.39 29.84 2.96
C SER A 22 2.75 29.79 4.45
N GLY A 23 3.30 28.69 4.93
CA GLY A 23 4.09 28.49 6.16
C GLY A 23 3.30 28.35 7.47
N ALA A 24 2.44 29.29 7.83
CA ALA A 24 1.65 29.26 9.07
C ALA A 24 0.50 28.23 9.04
N GLY A 25 0.40 27.43 7.99
CA GLY A 25 -0.64 26.45 7.78
C GLY A 25 -0.39 25.10 8.43
N LEU A 26 0.87 24.64 8.42
CA LEU A 26 1.23 23.32 8.96
C LEU A 26 1.11 23.28 10.48
N GLU A 27 1.68 24.27 11.20
CA GLU A 27 1.58 24.32 12.66
C GLU A 27 0.12 24.38 13.13
N ARG A 28 -0.75 25.15 12.45
CA ARG A 28 -2.18 25.18 12.74
C ARG A 28 -2.88 23.88 12.39
N SER A 29 -2.50 23.23 11.30
CA SER A 29 -3.07 21.96 10.87
C SER A 29 -2.60 20.80 11.76
N LEU A 30 -1.33 20.79 12.15
CA LEU A 30 -0.76 19.83 13.10
C LEU A 30 -1.32 20.04 14.51
N LYS A 31 -1.44 21.30 14.96
CA LYS A 31 -2.08 21.63 16.23
C LYS A 31 -3.54 21.19 16.27
N TRP A 32 -4.28 21.39 15.17
CA TRP A 32 -5.66 20.89 15.05
C TRP A 32 -5.70 19.34 15.12
N PHE A 33 -4.76 18.67 14.45
CA PHE A 33 -4.66 17.20 14.47
C PHE A 33 -4.31 16.66 15.88
N LEU A 34 -3.46 17.37 16.62
CA LEU A 34 -3.10 17.04 18.00
C LEU A 34 -4.20 17.43 19.00
N ASP A 35 -4.84 18.57 18.82
CA ASP A 35 -5.92 19.08 19.69
C ASP A 35 -7.26 18.36 19.46
N THR A 36 -7.48 17.75 18.28
CA THR A 36 -8.66 16.92 17.97
C THR A 36 -8.42 15.44 18.24
N GLY A 37 -7.45 15.08 19.06
CA GLY A 37 -7.40 13.77 19.70
C GLY A 37 -8.79 13.40 20.24
N PRO A 38 -9.13 12.12 20.44
CA PRO A 38 -10.50 11.62 20.56
C PRO A 38 -11.29 12.40 21.61
N GLN A 39 -12.07 13.36 21.15
CA GLN A 39 -13.01 14.09 21.99
C GLN A 39 -14.08 13.10 22.46
N LYS A 40 -14.10 12.88 23.77
CA LYS A 40 -15.14 12.11 24.43
C LYS A 40 -16.51 12.75 24.16
N LYS A 41 -17.46 11.91 23.71
CA LYS A 41 -18.92 12.15 23.65
C LYS A 41 -19.45 12.85 22.40
N GLY A 42 -19.74 12.03 21.46
CA GLY A 42 -20.71 12.19 20.40
C GLY A 42 -20.74 10.86 19.68
N GLY A 43 -21.82 10.10 19.85
CA GLY A 43 -21.92 8.74 19.27
C GLY A 43 -21.55 8.79 17.81
N TYR A 44 -20.48 8.11 17.45
CA TYR A 44 -20.16 7.87 16.06
C TYR A 44 -21.39 7.23 15.43
N PRO A 45 -21.97 7.82 14.35
CA PRO A 45 -22.89 7.03 13.56
C PRO A 45 -22.13 5.75 13.21
N LYS A 46 -22.74 4.61 13.43
CA LYS A 46 -22.24 3.32 12.94
C LYS A 46 -22.15 3.44 11.42
N LYS A 47 -21.07 4.08 10.94
CA LYS A 47 -20.74 4.06 9.53
C LYS A 47 -20.47 2.60 9.23
N ARG A 48 -21.31 2.04 8.38
CA ARG A 48 -21.04 0.79 7.69
C ARG A 48 -19.58 0.82 7.33
N ARG A 49 -18.83 -0.19 7.81
CA ARG A 49 -17.47 -0.45 7.35
C ARG A 49 -17.50 -0.30 5.85
N PRO A 50 -16.59 0.43 5.20
CA PRO A 50 -16.52 0.40 3.77
C PRO A 50 -16.45 -1.09 3.41
N ASN A 51 -17.40 -1.56 2.60
CA ASN A 51 -17.28 -2.86 2.00
C ASN A 51 -15.97 -2.81 1.23
N PHE A 52 -14.97 -3.50 1.73
CA PHE A 52 -13.88 -3.97 0.92
C PHE A 52 -14.53 -4.85 -0.15
N ARG A 53 -14.92 -4.25 -1.25
CA ARG A 53 -15.22 -4.92 -2.51
C ARG A 53 -13.91 -5.22 -3.23
N GLY A 54 -12.96 -5.78 -2.51
CA GLY A 54 -12.05 -6.72 -3.09
C GLY A 54 -12.82 -8.01 -3.26
N LYS A 55 -12.82 -8.57 -4.45
CA LYS A 55 -13.40 -9.83 -4.93
C LYS A 55 -14.11 -10.65 -3.85
N LYS A 56 -15.38 -10.94 -4.06
CA LYS A 56 -16.25 -11.73 -3.21
C LYS A 56 -15.49 -12.86 -2.49
N PHE A 57 -15.16 -12.66 -1.22
CA PHE A 57 -14.91 -13.77 -0.32
C PHE A 57 -16.27 -14.40 0.00
N ASN A 58 -16.76 -15.22 -0.93
CA ASN A 58 -17.73 -16.23 -0.59
C ASN A 58 -16.91 -17.38 -0.01
N ASN A 59 -16.74 -17.38 1.30
CA ASN A 59 -16.69 -18.62 2.07
C ASN A 59 -16.35 -18.27 3.52
N ILE A 60 -17.39 -17.81 4.24
CA ILE A 60 -17.44 -18.05 5.68
C ILE A 60 -17.88 -19.50 5.80
N SER A 61 -16.97 -20.36 6.27
CA SER A 61 -17.17 -21.70 6.80
C SER A 61 -18.30 -22.52 6.17
N ALA A 62 -17.94 -23.32 5.17
CA ALA A 62 -18.72 -24.53 4.94
C ALA A 62 -18.56 -25.45 6.17
N PRO A 63 -19.67 -26.06 6.64
CA PRO A 63 -19.58 -27.09 7.67
C PRO A 63 -18.74 -28.29 7.17
N PRO A 64 -18.09 -29.05 8.03
CA PRO A 64 -17.29 -30.20 7.62
C PRO A 64 -18.19 -31.20 6.88
N GLY A 65 -17.94 -31.39 5.58
CA GLY A 65 -18.70 -32.27 4.72
C GLY A 65 -19.28 -31.67 3.44
N ALA A 66 -19.10 -30.35 3.19
CA ALA A 66 -19.47 -29.78 1.89
C ALA A 66 -18.40 -30.15 0.84
N PRO A 67 -18.79 -30.56 -0.39
CA PRO A 67 -17.84 -30.81 -1.48
C PRO A 67 -17.10 -29.53 -1.78
N GLY A 68 -15.75 -29.58 -1.80
CA GLY A 68 -14.86 -28.45 -1.92
C GLY A 68 -15.24 -27.51 -3.05
N GLY A 69 -15.47 -26.24 -2.72
CA GLY A 69 -15.34 -25.17 -3.69
C GLY A 69 -13.91 -25.21 -4.21
N LEU A 70 -13.75 -25.20 -5.53
CA LEU A 70 -12.45 -25.10 -6.19
C LEU A 70 -11.78 -23.83 -5.66
N GLU A 71 -10.77 -23.97 -4.78
CA GLU A 71 -9.81 -22.91 -4.53
C GLU A 71 -9.15 -22.69 -5.90
N GLU A 72 -9.35 -21.52 -6.52
CA GLU A 72 -8.61 -21.18 -7.74
C GLU A 72 -7.12 -21.22 -7.36
N GLU A 73 -6.43 -22.24 -7.86
CA GLU A 73 -5.00 -22.41 -7.67
C GLU A 73 -4.29 -21.17 -8.21
N ILE A 74 -3.43 -20.58 -7.43
CA ILE A 74 -2.72 -19.36 -7.86
C ILE A 74 -1.83 -19.73 -9.03
N ASP A 75 -2.09 -19.11 -10.17
CA ASP A 75 -1.25 -19.23 -11.34
C ASP A 75 0.15 -18.65 -11.04
N MET A 76 1.12 -19.55 -10.91
CA MET A 76 2.49 -19.21 -10.55
C MET A 76 3.24 -18.48 -11.68
N GLU A 77 2.84 -18.64 -12.94
CA GLU A 77 3.43 -17.93 -14.09
C GLU A 77 3.21 -16.41 -13.99
N THR A 78 2.19 -15.98 -13.22
CA THR A 78 1.92 -14.57 -12.98
C THR A 78 2.96 -13.85 -12.11
N PHE A 79 3.95 -14.56 -11.58
CA PHE A 79 5.09 -13.99 -10.87
C PHE A 79 6.35 -13.85 -11.75
N ASP A 80 6.34 -14.45 -12.94
CA ASP A 80 7.46 -14.42 -13.87
C ASP A 80 7.64 -13.03 -14.50
N LYS A 81 8.82 -12.77 -15.02
CA LYS A 81 9.10 -11.55 -15.77
C LYS A 81 8.46 -11.60 -17.15
N HIS A 82 7.79 -10.52 -17.51
CA HIS A 82 7.35 -10.29 -18.88
C HIS A 82 8.52 -9.83 -19.77
N PRO A 83 8.46 -10.05 -21.09
CA PRO A 83 9.49 -9.58 -22.02
C PRO A 83 9.47 -8.07 -22.23
N GLU A 84 8.37 -7.40 -21.85
CA GLU A 84 8.18 -5.95 -22.02
C GLU A 84 7.53 -5.34 -20.76
N LEU A 85 7.70 -4.04 -20.60
CA LEU A 85 6.96 -3.26 -19.60
C LEU A 85 5.48 -3.28 -19.91
N GLU A 86 4.63 -2.98 -18.91
CA GLU A 86 3.18 -3.06 -19.06
C GLU A 86 2.67 -2.22 -20.24
N PRO A 87 2.12 -2.85 -21.31
CA PRO A 87 1.84 -2.17 -22.59
C PRO A 87 0.71 -1.13 -22.52
N HIS A 88 -0.19 -1.18 -21.51
CA HIS A 88 -1.21 -0.14 -21.33
C HIS A 88 -0.63 1.13 -20.70
N ILE A 89 0.45 1.00 -19.94
CA ILE A 89 1.14 2.11 -19.25
C ILE A 89 2.27 2.68 -20.11
N PHE A 90 3.10 1.82 -20.71
CA PHE A 90 4.28 2.19 -21.46
C PHE A 90 4.12 1.94 -22.97
N ARG A 91 4.97 2.59 -23.75
CA ARG A 91 5.27 2.27 -25.15
C ARG A 91 6.79 2.18 -25.24
N GLY A 92 7.31 0.94 -25.30
CA GLY A 92 8.72 0.71 -25.06
C GLY A 92 9.05 1.11 -23.60
N ASP A 93 10.04 1.95 -23.43
CA ASP A 93 10.54 2.49 -22.17
C ASP A 93 9.88 3.83 -21.74
N VAL A 94 9.00 4.38 -22.56
CA VAL A 94 8.38 5.70 -22.32
C VAL A 94 6.92 5.56 -21.87
N MET A 95 6.58 6.19 -20.75
CA MET A 95 5.18 6.24 -20.26
C MET A 95 4.28 6.97 -21.27
N LYS A 96 3.12 6.38 -21.56
CA LYS A 96 2.13 6.98 -22.46
C LYS A 96 1.64 8.33 -21.93
N PRO A 97 1.59 9.39 -22.77
CA PRO A 97 1.22 10.75 -22.33
C PRO A 97 -0.16 10.85 -21.66
N LYS A 98 -1.13 10.04 -22.13
CA LYS A 98 -2.48 9.99 -21.53
C LYS A 98 -2.45 9.43 -20.10
N ILE A 99 -1.64 8.40 -19.86
CA ILE A 99 -1.47 7.80 -18.55
C ILE A 99 -0.79 8.80 -17.62
N ARG A 100 0.37 9.32 -18.02
CA ARG A 100 1.07 10.35 -17.26
C ARG A 100 0.16 11.50 -16.84
N LYS A 101 -0.61 12.06 -17.79
CA LYS A 101 -1.53 13.17 -17.50
C LYS A 101 -2.59 12.78 -16.47
N ARG A 102 -3.10 11.56 -16.53
CA ARG A 102 -4.10 11.06 -15.57
C ARG A 102 -3.50 10.91 -14.18
N LEU A 103 -2.31 10.30 -14.08
CA LEU A 103 -1.63 10.09 -12.80
C LEU A 103 -1.24 11.42 -12.14
N LEU A 104 -0.70 12.36 -12.90
CA LEU A 104 -0.41 13.72 -12.39
C LEU A 104 -1.67 14.44 -11.90
N LYS A 105 -2.82 14.24 -12.57
CA LYS A 105 -4.09 14.82 -12.12
C LYS A 105 -4.57 14.21 -10.80
N ILE A 106 -4.39 12.90 -10.60
CA ILE A 106 -4.72 12.23 -9.34
C ILE A 106 -3.87 12.79 -8.20
N VAL A 107 -2.57 12.99 -8.44
CA VAL A 107 -1.67 13.60 -7.45
C VAL A 107 -2.07 15.04 -7.15
N GLU A 108 -2.42 15.84 -8.17
CA GLU A 108 -2.92 17.21 -7.99
C GLU A 108 -4.17 17.23 -7.08
N ASP A 109 -5.16 16.35 -7.34
CA ASP A 109 -6.39 16.26 -6.55
C ASP A 109 -6.10 15.83 -5.10
N PHE A 110 -5.13 14.93 -4.89
CA PHE A 110 -4.65 14.57 -3.54
C PHE A 110 -4.04 15.77 -2.82
N LEU A 111 -3.10 16.48 -3.48
CA LEU A 111 -2.43 17.64 -2.90
C LEU A 111 -3.38 18.81 -2.62
N GLU A 112 -4.36 19.05 -3.50
CA GLU A 112 -5.43 20.05 -3.27
C GLU A 112 -6.30 19.70 -2.06
N GLY A 113 -6.44 18.42 -1.73
CA GLY A 113 -7.14 17.92 -0.57
C GLY A 113 -6.42 18.13 0.76
N LEU A 114 -5.10 18.39 0.74
CA LEU A 114 -4.31 18.67 1.94
C LEU A 114 -4.66 20.05 2.50
N LYS A 115 -4.52 20.21 3.83
CA LYS A 115 -4.75 21.50 4.50
C LYS A 115 -3.51 22.40 4.50
N ILE A 116 -2.44 21.94 3.91
CA ILE A 116 -1.16 22.64 3.79
C ILE A 116 -0.80 22.75 2.31
N GLU A 117 -0.02 23.76 1.98
CA GLU A 117 0.54 23.90 0.66
C GLU A 117 1.82 23.05 0.56
N VAL A 118 1.86 22.17 -0.42
CA VAL A 118 2.98 21.26 -0.67
C VAL A 118 3.41 21.40 -2.11
N ASN A 119 4.70 21.61 -2.32
CA ASN A 119 5.30 21.63 -3.65
C ASN A 119 6.16 20.37 -3.80
N PRO A 120 5.70 19.36 -4.55
CA PRO A 120 6.49 18.17 -4.76
C PRO A 120 7.71 18.47 -5.64
N LEU A 121 8.84 17.88 -5.29
CA LEU A 121 10.07 17.93 -6.06
C LEU A 121 9.99 16.99 -7.27
N ASP A 122 9.35 15.83 -7.08
CA ASP A 122 9.17 14.84 -8.13
C ASP A 122 7.94 13.98 -7.84
N ILE A 123 7.41 13.35 -8.89
CA ILE A 123 6.39 12.31 -8.79
C ILE A 123 6.91 11.09 -9.51
N ARG A 124 6.97 9.96 -8.81
CA ARG A 124 7.62 8.74 -9.28
C ARG A 124 6.64 7.59 -9.34
N LEU A 125 6.77 6.78 -10.39
CA LEU A 125 6.19 5.45 -10.44
C LEU A 125 7.24 4.44 -10.03
N THR A 126 6.87 3.51 -9.16
CA THR A 126 7.71 2.40 -8.72
C THR A 126 6.89 1.11 -8.65
N GLY A 127 7.43 0.07 -8.02
CA GLY A 127 6.75 -1.21 -7.87
C GLY A 127 6.77 -2.07 -9.13
N SER A 128 5.88 -3.05 -9.19
CA SER A 128 5.88 -4.02 -10.28
C SER A 128 5.51 -3.43 -11.64
N LEU A 129 4.71 -2.36 -11.69
CA LEU A 129 4.37 -1.66 -12.93
C LEU A 129 5.51 -0.79 -13.48
N ALA A 130 6.51 -0.47 -12.65
CA ALA A 130 7.76 0.14 -13.09
C ALA A 130 8.85 -0.93 -13.34
N ASN A 131 8.46 -2.17 -13.57
CA ASN A 131 9.36 -3.30 -13.79
C ASN A 131 8.70 -4.34 -14.71
N TYR A 132 9.40 -5.40 -15.01
CA TYR A 132 8.95 -6.51 -15.88
C TYR A 132 8.14 -7.57 -15.14
N ASN A 133 7.95 -7.47 -13.80
CA ASN A 133 7.20 -8.42 -12.97
C ASN A 133 5.78 -7.95 -12.65
N TRP A 134 5.19 -7.17 -13.56
CA TRP A 134 3.80 -6.74 -13.45
C TRP A 134 2.83 -7.92 -13.68
N SER A 135 1.61 -7.79 -13.19
CA SER A 135 0.52 -8.75 -13.39
C SER A 135 -0.82 -8.05 -13.17
N ASN A 136 -1.92 -8.74 -13.43
CA ASN A 136 -3.28 -8.24 -13.15
C ASN A 136 -3.54 -7.94 -11.66
N TYR A 137 -2.63 -8.32 -10.78
CA TYR A 137 -2.66 -8.05 -9.33
C TYR A 137 -1.74 -6.90 -8.93
N SER A 138 -1.12 -6.22 -9.89
CA SER A 138 -0.26 -5.07 -9.65
C SER A 138 -1.06 -3.82 -9.34
N ASP A 139 -0.47 -2.93 -8.56
CA ASP A 139 -0.99 -1.61 -8.22
C ASP A 139 -0.10 -0.54 -8.87
N ILE A 140 -0.64 0.65 -9.12
CA ILE A 140 0.13 1.81 -9.55
C ILE A 140 0.62 2.53 -8.28
N ASP A 141 1.87 2.29 -7.90
CA ASP A 141 2.50 2.92 -6.74
C ASP A 141 3.04 4.31 -7.13
N LEU A 142 2.33 5.38 -6.76
CA LEU A 142 2.74 6.76 -6.99
C LEU A 142 3.40 7.35 -5.75
N HIS A 143 4.67 7.68 -5.86
CA HIS A 143 5.46 8.30 -4.81
C HIS A 143 5.63 9.80 -5.08
N ILE A 144 5.13 10.62 -4.17
CA ILE A 144 5.25 12.08 -4.20
C ILE A 144 6.44 12.44 -3.33
N ILE A 145 7.49 12.95 -3.95
CA ILE A 145 8.73 13.32 -3.27
C ILE A 145 8.65 14.77 -2.82
N VAL A 146 8.80 14.99 -1.53
CA VAL A 146 8.64 16.31 -0.90
C VAL A 146 9.83 16.60 0.00
N ASP A 147 10.31 17.83 -0.01
CA ASP A 147 11.20 18.30 1.04
C ASP A 147 10.39 18.56 2.31
N PHE A 148 10.68 17.81 3.38
CA PHE A 148 9.97 17.95 4.65
C PHE A 148 10.52 19.10 5.50
N ALA A 149 11.76 19.55 5.29
CA ALA A 149 12.40 20.57 6.11
C ALA A 149 11.63 21.91 6.16
N PRO A 150 11.08 22.44 5.05
CA PRO A 150 10.27 23.66 5.10
C PRO A 150 8.91 23.51 5.76
N LEU A 151 8.44 22.27 5.97
CA LEU A 151 7.10 21.98 6.48
C LEU A 151 7.04 21.88 8.00
N GLY A 152 8.17 21.65 8.67
CA GLY A 152 8.25 21.64 10.12
C GLY A 152 9.60 21.09 10.63
N GLU A 153 9.98 21.49 11.84
CA GLU A 153 11.25 21.09 12.47
C GLU A 153 11.26 19.58 12.85
N ASN A 154 10.09 19.00 13.09
CA ASN A 154 9.96 17.58 13.43
C ASN A 154 9.58 16.77 12.19
N GLU A 155 10.56 16.19 11.54
CA GLU A 155 10.38 15.39 10.32
C GLU A 155 9.50 14.15 10.56
N GLU A 156 9.59 13.49 11.73
CA GLU A 156 8.75 12.34 12.06
C GLU A 156 7.27 12.73 12.14
N LEU A 157 6.97 13.91 12.64
CA LEU A 157 5.60 14.42 12.71
C LEU A 157 5.08 14.77 11.31
N VAL A 158 5.90 15.39 10.46
CA VAL A 158 5.57 15.66 9.05
C VAL A 158 5.29 14.35 8.32
N LYS A 159 6.14 13.34 8.51
CA LYS A 159 5.95 12.00 7.96
C LYS A 159 4.67 11.33 8.45
N ALA A 160 4.37 11.42 9.74
CA ALA A 160 3.13 10.88 10.31
C ALA A 160 1.89 11.57 9.74
N TYR A 161 1.92 12.89 9.54
CA TYR A 161 0.86 13.65 8.89
C TYR A 161 0.58 13.15 7.47
N PHE A 162 1.62 13.03 6.63
CA PHE A 162 1.45 12.54 5.25
C PHE A 162 1.01 11.09 5.21
N ASN A 163 1.50 10.24 6.11
CA ASN A 163 1.03 8.86 6.22
C ASN A 163 -0.46 8.78 6.56
N ALA A 164 -0.94 9.60 7.49
CA ALA A 164 -2.37 9.66 7.81
C ALA A 164 -3.19 10.21 6.63
N ALA A 165 -2.70 11.23 5.94
CA ALA A 165 -3.37 11.82 4.79
C ALA A 165 -3.50 10.82 3.62
N ARG A 166 -2.41 10.12 3.25
CA ARG A 166 -2.42 9.11 2.18
C ARG A 166 -3.30 7.91 2.53
N MET A 167 -3.22 7.41 3.77
CA MET A 167 -4.08 6.31 4.23
C MET A 167 -5.56 6.68 4.13
N ASN A 168 -5.92 7.90 4.53
CA ASN A 168 -7.29 8.38 4.40
C ASN A 168 -7.72 8.53 2.93
N TRP A 169 -6.80 8.95 2.06
CA TRP A 169 -7.06 9.06 0.62
C TRP A 169 -7.24 7.68 -0.02
N ASN A 170 -6.27 6.78 0.14
CA ASN A 170 -6.31 5.44 -0.43
C ASN A 170 -7.52 4.62 0.08
N ASN A 171 -7.91 4.79 1.36
CA ASN A 171 -9.11 4.15 1.90
C ASN A 171 -10.44 4.75 1.37
N LYS A 172 -10.42 5.96 0.86
CA LYS A 172 -11.60 6.71 0.42
C LYS A 172 -11.87 6.53 -1.08
N HIS A 173 -10.85 6.27 -1.84
CA HIS A 173 -10.87 6.24 -3.29
C HIS A 173 -10.43 4.87 -3.81
N ASP A 174 -11.22 4.32 -4.71
CA ASP A 174 -10.92 3.14 -5.52
C ASP A 174 -10.71 3.62 -6.97
N ILE A 175 -9.55 4.27 -7.20
CA ILE A 175 -9.22 4.84 -8.51
C ILE A 175 -8.44 3.80 -9.31
N LYS A 176 -8.95 3.46 -10.49
CA LYS A 176 -8.31 2.51 -11.40
C LYS A 176 -7.91 3.15 -12.71
N VAL A 177 -6.71 2.85 -13.16
CA VAL A 177 -6.18 3.23 -14.48
C VAL A 177 -5.81 1.95 -15.21
N HIS A 178 -6.54 1.64 -16.29
CA HIS A 178 -6.44 0.38 -17.03
C HIS A 178 -6.58 -0.89 -16.17
N GLY A 179 -7.40 -0.83 -15.12
CA GLY A 179 -7.65 -1.95 -14.21
C GLY A 179 -6.74 -1.97 -12.98
N TYR A 180 -5.64 -1.26 -12.99
CA TYR A 180 -4.71 -1.14 -11.87
C TYR A 180 -5.16 -0.09 -10.86
N GLU A 181 -5.22 -0.46 -9.59
CA GLU A 181 -5.49 0.48 -8.49
C GLU A 181 -4.35 1.48 -8.34
N VAL A 182 -4.69 2.74 -8.01
CA VAL A 182 -3.70 3.80 -7.80
C VAL A 182 -3.53 4.03 -6.31
N GLU A 183 -2.35 3.74 -5.80
CA GLU A 183 -1.95 4.02 -4.43
C GLU A 183 -0.98 5.21 -4.38
N ILE A 184 -1.23 6.14 -3.44
CA ILE A 184 -0.39 7.31 -3.23
C ILE A 184 0.47 7.10 -2.00
N TYR A 185 1.76 7.45 -2.13
CA TYR A 185 2.76 7.52 -1.07
C TYR A 185 3.39 8.91 -1.07
N VAL A 186 3.79 9.40 0.10
CA VAL A 186 4.54 10.65 0.25
C VAL A 186 5.83 10.36 0.99
N GLU A 187 6.95 10.74 0.40
CA GLU A 187 8.28 10.44 0.91
C GLU A 187 9.12 11.71 1.03
N SER A 188 10.02 11.71 2.02
CA SER A 188 11.02 12.76 2.16
C SER A 188 12.05 12.67 1.02
N ALA A 189 12.43 13.81 0.48
CA ALA A 189 13.50 13.90 -0.52
C ALA A 189 14.86 13.37 -0.01
N HIS A 190 15.02 13.31 1.31
CA HIS A 190 16.24 12.85 1.97
C HIS A 190 16.21 11.35 2.30
N GLU A 191 15.07 10.67 2.08
CA GLU A 191 14.99 9.21 2.25
C GLU A 191 15.53 8.50 1.02
N GLU A 192 16.36 7.50 1.26
CA GLU A 192 16.83 6.61 0.20
C GLU A 192 15.68 5.73 -0.28
N HIS A 193 15.36 5.82 -1.57
CA HIS A 193 14.35 4.99 -2.20
C HIS A 193 15.01 3.77 -2.86
N ILE A 194 14.78 2.59 -2.31
CA ILE A 194 15.29 1.34 -2.85
C ILE A 194 14.19 0.72 -3.72
N ALA A 195 14.38 0.77 -5.03
CA ALA A 195 13.49 0.14 -6.02
C ALA A 195 14.31 -0.45 -7.16
N SER A 196 13.81 -1.48 -7.82
CA SER A 196 14.43 -2.10 -9.00
C SER A 196 14.08 -1.37 -10.30
N GLY A 197 12.98 -0.60 -10.30
CA GLY A 197 12.59 0.31 -11.37
C GLY A 197 12.00 1.57 -10.78
N LEU A 198 12.42 2.73 -11.28
CA LEU A 198 11.98 4.05 -10.80
C LEU A 198 11.85 5.03 -11.96
N TYR A 199 10.62 5.42 -12.27
CA TYR A 199 10.32 6.34 -13.36
C TYR A 199 9.81 7.68 -12.85
N SER A 200 10.49 8.79 -13.22
CA SER A 200 10.00 10.15 -12.93
C SER A 200 8.90 10.55 -13.91
N LEU A 201 7.71 10.81 -13.36
CA LEU A 201 6.60 11.38 -14.13
C LEU A 201 6.85 12.87 -14.43
N THR A 202 7.57 13.56 -13.55
CA THR A 202 7.90 14.98 -13.71
C THR A 202 8.82 15.19 -14.91
N ASP A 203 9.92 14.44 -14.94
CA ASP A 203 10.96 14.54 -15.96
C ASP A 203 10.74 13.61 -17.17
N GLN A 204 9.79 12.66 -17.08
CA GLN A 204 9.47 11.68 -18.13
C GLN A 204 10.66 10.80 -18.50
N GLN A 205 11.41 10.37 -17.49
CA GLN A 205 12.60 9.55 -17.66
C GLN A 205 12.76 8.54 -16.53
N TRP A 206 13.50 7.49 -16.81
CA TRP A 206 13.93 6.57 -15.79
C TRP A 206 15.01 7.21 -14.91
N LEU A 207 14.82 7.14 -13.59
CA LEU A 207 15.85 7.44 -12.60
C LEU A 207 16.65 6.18 -12.30
N GLN A 208 15.99 5.03 -12.40
CA GLN A 208 16.58 3.71 -12.34
C GLN A 208 15.82 2.81 -13.32
N GLU A 209 16.49 2.35 -14.35
CA GLU A 209 15.92 1.43 -15.33
C GLU A 209 15.80 0.03 -14.74
N PRO A 210 14.66 -0.66 -14.93
CA PRO A 210 14.51 -2.04 -14.49
C PRO A 210 15.34 -2.97 -15.38
N ASP A 211 15.93 -4.00 -14.77
CA ASP A 211 16.72 -5.00 -15.49
C ASP A 211 15.78 -5.93 -16.30
N PRO A 212 15.90 -6.00 -17.64
CA PRO A 212 15.10 -6.90 -18.47
C PRO A 212 15.58 -8.38 -18.40
N ALA A 213 16.76 -8.67 -17.82
CA ALA A 213 17.30 -10.01 -17.79
C ALA A 213 16.30 -10.98 -17.13
N GLN A 214 16.10 -12.14 -17.74
CA GLN A 214 15.23 -13.16 -17.22
C GLN A 214 15.82 -13.75 -15.93
N VAL A 215 14.97 -14.01 -14.95
CA VAL A 215 15.32 -14.59 -13.66
C VAL A 215 14.53 -15.87 -13.49
N GLU A 216 15.21 -16.97 -13.22
CA GLU A 216 14.53 -18.21 -12.86
C GLU A 216 14.01 -18.12 -11.42
N ILE A 217 12.72 -18.29 -11.25
CA ILE A 217 12.04 -18.22 -9.95
C ILE A 217 11.86 -19.65 -9.43
N ASP A 218 12.30 -19.89 -8.19
CA ASP A 218 12.02 -21.15 -7.50
C ASP A 218 10.59 -21.16 -6.95
N HIS A 219 9.64 -21.46 -7.84
CA HIS A 219 8.21 -21.52 -7.52
C HIS A 219 7.90 -22.60 -6.47
N ALA A 220 8.58 -23.74 -6.54
CA ALA A 220 8.35 -24.86 -5.60
C ALA A 220 8.70 -24.45 -4.16
N THR A 221 9.85 -23.81 -3.97
CA THR A 221 10.25 -23.29 -2.66
C THR A 221 9.34 -22.16 -2.21
N ALA A 222 8.92 -21.27 -3.11
CA ALA A 222 8.00 -20.19 -2.79
C ALA A 222 6.65 -20.71 -2.29
N HIS A 223 6.05 -21.67 -3.00
CA HIS A 223 4.80 -22.33 -2.63
C HIS A 223 4.90 -22.99 -1.26
N LYS A 224 5.94 -23.81 -1.06
CA LYS A 224 6.17 -24.48 0.23
C LYS A 224 6.27 -23.49 1.41
N LYS A 225 6.94 -22.34 1.20
CA LYS A 225 7.06 -21.30 2.24
C LYS A 225 5.73 -20.61 2.54
N SER A 226 4.89 -20.37 1.52
CA SER A 226 3.55 -19.80 1.71
C SER A 226 2.65 -20.78 2.45
N ASP A 227 2.64 -22.07 2.08
CA ASP A 227 1.83 -23.12 2.73
C ASP A 227 2.17 -23.27 4.21
N ASP A 228 3.47 -23.25 4.54
CA ASP A 228 3.92 -23.30 5.94
C ASP A 228 3.34 -22.14 6.77
N ILE A 229 3.24 -20.95 6.18
CA ILE A 229 2.68 -19.77 6.86
C ILE A 229 1.17 -19.85 6.94
N LEU A 230 0.51 -20.24 5.84
CA LEU A 230 -0.95 -20.45 5.79
C LEU A 230 -1.41 -21.46 6.85
N SER A 231 -0.71 -22.59 6.95
CA SER A 231 -0.97 -23.60 7.96
C SER A 231 -0.89 -23.03 9.39
N GLN A 232 0.09 -22.16 9.66
CA GLN A 232 0.22 -21.49 10.96
C GLN A 232 -0.91 -20.48 11.19
N ILE A 233 -1.34 -19.72 10.17
CA ILE A 233 -2.49 -18.80 10.26
C ILE A 233 -3.74 -19.60 10.62
N ASN A 234 -4.03 -20.66 9.87
CA ASN A 234 -5.19 -21.52 10.09
C ASN A 234 -5.19 -22.17 11.49
N LEU A 235 -4.01 -22.56 11.99
CA LEU A 235 -3.86 -23.09 13.34
C LEU A 235 -4.21 -22.05 14.41
N ILE A 236 -3.70 -20.81 14.26
CA ILE A 236 -3.97 -19.72 15.21
C ILE A 236 -5.46 -19.38 15.22
N GLU A 237 -6.08 -19.30 14.04
CA GLU A 237 -7.49 -18.96 13.85
C GLU A 237 -8.41 -19.89 14.65
N ARG A 238 -8.11 -21.21 14.69
CA ARG A 238 -8.90 -22.22 15.43
C ARG A 238 -8.99 -21.96 16.92
N PHE A 239 -8.00 -21.31 17.53
CA PHE A 239 -8.00 -21.06 18.98
C PHE A 239 -8.02 -19.58 19.36
N ALA A 240 -8.05 -18.68 18.38
CA ALA A 240 -7.86 -17.25 18.62
C ALA A 240 -8.84 -16.66 19.64
N LEU A 241 -10.12 -16.97 19.51
CA LEU A 241 -11.16 -16.46 20.42
C LEU A 241 -11.22 -17.22 21.76
N GLN A 242 -10.78 -18.49 21.78
CA GLN A 242 -10.80 -19.31 23.00
C GLN A 242 -9.63 -18.99 23.93
N LYS A 243 -8.47 -18.64 23.36
CA LYS A 243 -7.22 -18.36 24.08
C LYS A 243 -6.58 -17.06 23.61
N PRO A 244 -7.24 -15.89 23.76
CA PRO A 244 -6.83 -14.64 23.12
C PRO A 244 -5.43 -14.19 23.55
N LYS A 245 -5.01 -14.38 24.81
CA LYS A 245 -3.65 -14.04 25.27
C LYS A 245 -2.57 -14.86 24.53
N SER A 246 -2.82 -16.15 24.30
CA SER A 246 -1.90 -17.04 23.55
C SER A 246 -1.92 -16.72 22.06
N ALA A 247 -3.11 -16.48 21.50
CA ALA A 247 -3.28 -16.09 20.11
C ALA A 247 -2.52 -14.81 19.79
N LYS A 248 -2.64 -13.76 20.62
CA LYS A 248 -1.88 -12.52 20.45
C LYS A 248 -0.39 -12.78 20.31
N LYS A 249 0.21 -13.56 21.22
CA LYS A 249 1.64 -13.89 21.15
C LYS A 249 2.01 -14.65 19.87
N SER A 250 1.15 -15.56 19.41
CA SER A 250 1.38 -16.34 18.19
C SER A 250 1.26 -15.47 16.95
N ILE A 251 0.27 -14.59 16.87
CA ILE A 251 0.08 -13.61 15.80
C ILE A 251 1.30 -12.69 15.70
N ASP A 252 1.75 -12.12 16.82
CA ASP A 252 2.88 -11.20 16.84
C ASP A 252 4.17 -11.89 16.34
N ARG A 253 4.41 -13.15 16.75
CA ARG A 253 5.55 -13.96 16.26
C ARG A 253 5.43 -14.26 14.78
N LEU A 254 4.26 -14.63 14.29
CA LEU A 254 4.04 -14.95 12.89
C LEU A 254 4.19 -13.71 12.02
N LYS A 255 3.66 -12.54 12.42
CA LYS A 255 3.89 -11.26 11.74
C LYS A 255 5.37 -10.89 11.69
N ALA A 256 6.12 -11.14 12.76
CA ALA A 256 7.56 -10.93 12.77
C ALA A 256 8.29 -11.88 11.80
N LYS A 257 7.87 -13.16 11.72
CA LYS A 257 8.40 -14.16 10.76
C LYS A 257 8.15 -13.71 9.32
N ILE A 258 6.92 -13.27 8.99
CA ILE A 258 6.56 -12.81 7.64
C ILE A 258 7.36 -11.55 7.26
N ARG A 259 7.49 -10.57 8.15
CA ARG A 259 8.32 -9.38 7.89
C ARG A 259 9.80 -9.74 7.68
N ARG A 260 10.31 -10.72 8.44
CA ARG A 260 11.69 -11.20 8.25
C ARG A 260 11.84 -11.91 6.92
N LEU A 261 10.89 -12.78 6.54
CA LEU A 261 10.86 -13.47 5.25
C LEU A 261 10.99 -12.47 4.10
N ARG A 262 10.10 -11.48 4.03
CA ARG A 262 10.14 -10.43 3.00
C ARG A 262 11.46 -9.66 2.99
N ARG A 263 11.96 -9.25 4.17
CA ARG A 263 13.23 -8.52 4.28
C ARG A 263 14.42 -9.30 3.77
N VAL A 264 14.48 -10.59 4.10
CA VAL A 264 15.58 -11.48 3.64
C VAL A 264 15.50 -11.65 2.12
N GLY A 265 14.31 -11.90 1.59
CA GLY A 265 14.10 -12.02 0.15
C GLY A 265 14.54 -10.77 -0.61
N LEU A 266 14.05 -9.59 -0.21
CA LEU A 266 14.41 -8.32 -0.86
C LEU A 266 15.89 -7.94 -0.74
N LYS A 267 16.61 -8.48 0.24
CA LYS A 267 18.07 -8.27 0.40
C LYS A 267 18.92 -9.34 -0.29
N SER A 268 18.31 -10.37 -0.85
CA SER A 268 19.02 -11.39 -1.62
C SER A 268 19.40 -10.87 -3.01
N THR A 269 20.26 -11.62 -3.70
CA THR A 269 20.65 -11.30 -5.08
C THR A 269 19.48 -11.35 -6.07
N GLN A 270 18.44 -12.14 -5.77
CA GLN A 270 17.22 -12.24 -6.57
C GLN A 270 16.17 -11.20 -6.19
N ALA A 271 16.37 -10.46 -5.09
CA ALA A 271 15.50 -9.39 -4.61
C ALA A 271 14.00 -9.76 -4.65
N GLU A 272 13.22 -9.07 -5.48
CA GLU A 272 11.77 -9.28 -5.62
C GLU A 272 11.39 -10.63 -6.24
N PHE A 273 12.32 -11.32 -6.91
CA PHE A 273 12.13 -12.63 -7.52
C PHE A 273 12.57 -13.78 -6.62
N SER A 274 13.07 -13.48 -5.43
CA SER A 274 13.44 -14.52 -4.46
C SER A 274 12.22 -15.34 -4.04
N ALA A 275 12.42 -16.62 -3.75
CA ALA A 275 11.36 -17.50 -3.26
C ALA A 275 10.66 -16.95 -2.01
N GLU A 276 11.37 -16.23 -1.15
CA GLU A 276 10.82 -15.55 0.02
C GLU A 276 9.84 -14.43 -0.34
N ASN A 277 10.20 -13.60 -1.32
CA ASN A 277 9.33 -12.50 -1.71
C ASN A 277 8.16 -12.98 -2.56
N VAL A 278 8.34 -13.99 -3.39
CA VAL A 278 7.25 -14.64 -4.13
C VAL A 278 6.27 -15.29 -3.15
N ALA A 279 6.75 -16.01 -2.13
CA ALA A 279 5.91 -16.55 -1.06
C ALA A 279 5.11 -15.45 -0.34
N PHE A 280 5.71 -14.30 -0.07
CA PHE A 280 5.00 -13.15 0.48
C PHE A 280 3.90 -12.64 -0.47
N LYS A 281 4.17 -12.55 -1.78
CA LYS A 281 3.18 -12.16 -2.79
C LYS A 281 2.01 -13.16 -2.88
N ILE A 282 2.29 -14.48 -2.78
CA ILE A 282 1.27 -15.53 -2.70
C ILE A 282 0.36 -15.28 -1.50
N LEU A 283 0.92 -15.14 -0.30
CA LEU A 283 0.15 -14.88 0.93
C LEU A 283 -0.72 -13.61 0.83
N ARG A 284 -0.22 -12.56 0.16
CA ARG A 284 -0.98 -11.32 -0.07
C ARG A 284 -2.17 -11.58 -1.02
N ARG A 285 -1.94 -12.30 -2.13
CA ARG A 285 -3.00 -12.62 -3.11
C ARG A 285 -4.10 -13.51 -2.56
N GLU A 286 -3.75 -14.45 -1.66
CA GLU A 286 -4.70 -15.29 -0.94
C GLU A 286 -5.45 -14.55 0.19
N GLY A 287 -5.16 -13.28 0.42
CA GLY A 287 -5.75 -12.51 1.53
C GLY A 287 -5.31 -12.99 2.92
N ALA A 288 -4.29 -13.84 3.00
CA ALA A 288 -3.81 -14.41 4.26
C ALA A 288 -3.25 -13.34 5.21
N LEU A 289 -2.66 -12.28 4.65
CA LEU A 289 -2.12 -11.16 5.45
C LEU A 289 -3.25 -10.35 6.07
N ASP A 290 -4.34 -10.11 5.35
CA ASP A 290 -5.52 -9.38 5.84
C ASP A 290 -6.24 -10.20 6.91
N ARG A 291 -6.42 -11.51 6.69
CA ARG A 291 -6.96 -12.43 7.70
C ARG A 291 -6.16 -12.38 9.01
N LEU A 292 -4.82 -12.36 8.92
CA LEU A 292 -3.96 -12.28 10.10
C LEU A 292 -4.08 -10.93 10.82
N GLU A 293 -4.28 -9.84 10.08
CA GLU A 293 -4.49 -8.50 10.66
C GLU A 293 -5.86 -8.40 11.34
N ASP A 294 -6.92 -8.87 10.67
CA ASP A 294 -8.27 -8.90 11.24
C ASP A 294 -8.32 -9.75 12.51
N MET A 295 -7.66 -10.91 12.49
CA MET A 295 -7.52 -11.76 13.67
C MET A 295 -6.81 -11.02 14.81
N ARG A 296 -5.75 -10.27 14.52
CA ARG A 296 -5.05 -9.46 15.51
C ARG A 296 -5.97 -8.43 16.16
N ASN A 297 -6.73 -7.71 15.33
CA ASN A 297 -7.65 -6.67 15.79
C ASN A 297 -8.77 -7.28 16.62
N ASN A 298 -9.37 -8.38 16.17
CA ASN A 298 -10.42 -9.08 16.92
C ASN A 298 -9.93 -9.61 18.27
N VAL A 299 -8.73 -10.21 18.30
CA VAL A 299 -8.11 -10.68 19.55
C VAL A 299 -7.80 -9.52 20.50
N TYR A 300 -7.34 -8.39 19.97
CA TYR A 300 -7.11 -7.19 20.77
C TYR A 300 -8.42 -6.65 21.35
N ASP A 301 -9.48 -6.57 20.55
CA ASP A 301 -10.79 -6.07 21.00
C ASP A 301 -11.35 -6.96 22.13
N VAL A 302 -11.25 -8.29 21.96
CA VAL A 302 -11.65 -9.25 23.02
C VAL A 302 -10.85 -9.05 24.32
N LEU A 303 -9.54 -8.81 24.22
CA LEU A 303 -8.68 -8.61 25.41
C LEU A 303 -8.93 -7.27 26.12
N MET A 304 -9.39 -6.26 25.40
CA MET A 304 -9.62 -4.92 25.93
C MET A 304 -11.08 -4.70 26.34
N SER A 305 -12.01 -5.54 25.88
CA SER A 305 -13.42 -5.45 26.27
C SER A 305 -13.61 -6.00 27.69
N MET A 306 -14.40 -5.27 28.50
CA MET A 306 -14.75 -5.63 29.87
C MET A 306 -16.08 -6.40 29.96
N GLU A 307 -16.57 -6.92 28.84
CA GLU A 307 -17.86 -7.65 28.75
C GLU A 307 -17.75 -9.13 29.18
N ASN A 308 -16.81 -9.48 30.02
CA ASN A 308 -16.71 -10.84 30.57
C ASN A 308 -17.82 -11.07 31.57
N LYS A 309 -18.80 -11.86 31.18
CA LYS A 309 -19.94 -12.33 32.01
C LYS A 309 -19.55 -13.25 33.20
N ASN A 310 -18.29 -13.39 33.53
CA ASN A 310 -17.80 -14.32 34.54
C ASN A 310 -16.87 -13.67 35.58
N GLU A 311 -17.17 -12.44 36.00
CA GLU A 311 -16.66 -11.92 37.28
C GLU A 311 -17.85 -11.73 38.21
N VAL A 312 -18.36 -12.84 38.75
CA VAL A 312 -19.13 -12.90 39.99
C VAL A 312 -18.42 -13.88 40.89
#